data_829a17ed5c1660549a5d2b7bcec0bdf9
#
_entry.id   829a17ed5c1660549a5d2b7bcec0bdf9
#
_cell.length_a   1.000
_cell.length_b   1.000
_cell.length_c   1.000
_cell.angle_alpha   90.00
_cell.angle_beta   90.00
_cell.angle_gamma   90.00
#
_symmetry.space_group_name_H-M   'P 1'
#
loop_
_entity.id
_entity.type
_entity.pdbx_description
1 polymer ?
#
loop_
_entity_poly.entity_id
_entity_poly.type
_entity_poly.pdbx_seq_one_letter_code
_entity_poly.pdbx_strand_id
1 'polypeptide(L)'
;MKIENELPDVSPPEDRSAFDEPKCFDILLNYNCNAKCLFCSQDFEWRKAPNDLPFEKAVEYMYMAYKNGYRRLGFTGGEPTIRRELPKLIALARKIGYTYIRIQTNGVRIADYDYVKTLADAGLTFVKYSIHGHTAELHDKLVAIPGAFDKCLKSIENLQKLKVGVGINIVLNEWNYRHLTEFYELFLLKLQLSNFVIIAPLYEGNMQLNDVKGAKIGAKITDMAPYIKKAFTVFTKINYPKPPLLLHFTPCVLPGYEQQMLGWSAFNTMVVSPSGVKRDLDQTAQLHTVKTEACAKCVYNDRCIGFDSSYSRVFGTNEIKPLLEIPERYDAREPRQERHEGRAGVLTDNEQCVLAVLKIESPVPTKRFLAIAESLPLCKDCKDENAVVNAAETLIKMGLVERKFVKGKYLWALKKESAVAK
;
A
#
# COMPACT_ATOMS: atom_id res chain seq x y z
N MET A 1 -35.38 8.58 -25.05
CA MET A 1 -34.55 9.74 -24.71
C MET A 1 -33.09 9.24 -24.67
N LYS A 2 -32.35 9.50 -25.74
CA LYS A 2 -30.92 9.10 -25.83
C LYS A 2 -30.12 10.00 -24.91
N ILE A 3 -29.52 9.44 -23.87
CA ILE A 3 -28.54 10.15 -23.03
C ILE A 3 -27.19 9.85 -23.67
N GLU A 4 -26.81 10.64 -24.65
CA GLU A 4 -25.44 10.76 -25.11
C GLU A 4 -24.69 11.64 -24.11
N ASN A 5 -24.19 11.06 -23.03
CA ASN A 5 -23.14 11.65 -22.23
C ASN A 5 -21.83 10.95 -22.61
N GLU A 6 -21.19 11.48 -23.64
CA GLU A 6 -19.80 11.15 -23.95
C GLU A 6 -18.95 11.41 -22.70
N LEU A 7 -18.20 10.39 -22.25
CA LEU A 7 -17.14 10.60 -21.28
C LEU A 7 -16.10 11.50 -21.94
N PRO A 8 -15.65 12.58 -21.30
CA PRO A 8 -14.62 13.42 -21.88
C PRO A 8 -13.38 12.58 -22.18
N ASP A 9 -12.87 12.72 -23.40
CA ASP A 9 -11.59 12.15 -23.82
C ASP A 9 -10.47 12.90 -23.08
N VAL A 10 -9.98 12.31 -21.98
CA VAL A 10 -8.88 12.86 -21.21
C VAL A 10 -7.63 12.08 -21.58
N SER A 11 -7.01 12.46 -22.67
CA SER A 11 -5.65 12.03 -22.98
C SER A 11 -4.70 12.56 -21.88
N PRO A 12 -3.94 11.69 -21.20
CA PRO A 12 -2.98 12.16 -20.18
C PRO A 12 -1.88 12.99 -20.86
N PRO A 13 -1.30 14.00 -20.16
CA PRO A 13 -0.13 14.70 -20.66
C PRO A 13 1.03 13.74 -20.89
N GLU A 14 1.79 13.94 -21.96
CA GLU A 14 2.75 13.01 -22.56
C GLU A 14 3.96 12.57 -21.67
N ASP A 15 4.10 13.07 -20.45
CA ASP A 15 5.27 12.78 -19.57
C ASP A 15 4.90 12.06 -18.25
N ARG A 16 3.93 11.13 -18.29
CA ARG A 16 3.51 10.35 -17.13
C ARG A 16 3.86 8.85 -17.23
N SER A 17 4.94 8.50 -17.90
CA SER A 17 5.26 7.11 -18.30
C SER A 17 5.74 6.15 -17.19
N ALA A 18 5.89 6.57 -15.94
CA ALA A 18 6.49 5.72 -14.91
C ALA A 18 5.48 4.84 -14.12
N PHE A 19 4.17 5.13 -14.18
CA PHE A 19 3.13 4.38 -13.48
C PHE A 19 1.83 4.35 -14.29
N ASP A 20 1.87 3.80 -15.50
CA ASP A 20 0.65 3.48 -16.26
C ASP A 20 -0.12 2.34 -15.58
N GLU A 21 -0.74 2.65 -14.45
CA GLU A 21 -1.79 1.78 -13.92
C GLU A 21 -2.93 1.78 -14.94
N PRO A 22 -3.34 0.61 -15.45
CA PRO A 22 -4.43 0.54 -16.43
C PRO A 22 -5.71 1.14 -15.82
N LYS A 23 -6.47 1.87 -16.66
CA LYS A 23 -7.71 2.54 -16.25
C LYS A 23 -8.66 1.61 -15.48
N CYS A 24 -9.08 2.04 -14.30
CA CYS A 24 -9.99 1.33 -13.41
C CYS A 24 -11.36 2.03 -13.35
N PHE A 25 -12.42 1.27 -13.36
CA PHE A 25 -13.77 1.77 -13.15
C PHE A 25 -14.33 1.23 -11.85
N ASP A 26 -14.59 2.11 -10.89
CA ASP A 26 -15.12 1.74 -9.57
C ASP A 26 -16.62 2.06 -9.49
N ILE A 27 -17.38 1.11 -9.02
CA ILE A 27 -18.83 1.24 -8.79
C ILE A 27 -19.08 1.23 -7.28
N LEU A 28 -19.59 2.34 -6.74
CA LEU A 28 -20.16 2.37 -5.41
C LEU A 28 -21.52 1.67 -5.45
N LEU A 29 -21.61 0.49 -4.89
CA LEU A 29 -22.85 -0.30 -4.92
C LEU A 29 -23.90 0.20 -3.94
N ASN A 30 -23.47 0.79 -2.82
CA ASN A 30 -24.33 1.27 -1.75
C ASN A 30 -23.58 2.25 -0.84
N TYR A 31 -24.32 2.95 0.01
CA TYR A 31 -23.78 3.67 1.16
C TYR A 31 -23.98 2.90 2.48
N ASN A 32 -24.75 1.83 2.48
CA ASN A 32 -24.94 0.98 3.65
C ASN A 32 -23.63 0.25 4.02
N CYS A 33 -23.38 0.16 5.33
CA CYS A 33 -22.19 -0.48 5.87
C CYS A 33 -22.51 -1.13 7.20
N ASN A 34 -21.94 -2.30 7.46
CA ASN A 34 -22.01 -2.98 8.74
C ASN A 34 -20.98 -2.47 9.78
N ALA A 35 -20.10 -1.52 9.39
CA ALA A 35 -19.15 -0.84 10.27
C ALA A 35 -19.59 0.61 10.57
N LYS A 36 -19.07 1.17 11.65
CA LYS A 36 -19.30 2.56 12.08
C LYS A 36 -17.96 3.26 12.33
N CYS A 37 -17.04 3.16 11.36
CA CYS A 37 -15.67 3.66 11.49
C CYS A 37 -15.66 5.14 11.92
N LEU A 38 -14.84 5.43 12.91
CA LEU A 38 -14.75 6.77 13.51
C LEU A 38 -14.20 7.82 12.52
N PHE A 39 -13.37 7.36 11.58
CA PHE A 39 -12.67 8.19 10.59
C PHE A 39 -13.32 8.15 9.20
N CYS A 40 -14.52 7.56 9.05
CA CYS A 40 -15.17 7.45 7.75
C CYS A 40 -15.51 8.85 7.20
N SER A 41 -15.13 9.14 5.95
CA SER A 41 -15.50 10.40 5.29
C SER A 41 -16.99 10.49 4.93
N GLN A 42 -17.72 9.37 4.98
CA GLN A 42 -19.18 9.35 4.84
C GLN A 42 -19.83 9.49 6.22
N ASP A 43 -20.86 10.33 6.33
CA ASP A 43 -21.65 10.42 7.53
C ASP A 43 -22.75 9.34 7.60
N PHE A 44 -23.33 9.14 8.79
CA PHE A 44 -24.39 8.16 8.99
C PHE A 44 -25.73 8.56 8.37
N GLU A 45 -25.94 9.83 8.06
CA GLU A 45 -27.18 10.30 7.46
C GLU A 45 -27.32 9.77 6.03
N TRP A 46 -26.21 9.70 5.27
CA TRP A 46 -26.19 9.10 3.94
C TRP A 46 -26.58 7.62 3.93
N ARG A 47 -26.41 6.94 5.07
CA ARG A 47 -26.77 5.53 5.24
C ARG A 47 -28.25 5.29 5.51
N LYS A 48 -29.00 6.33 5.87
CA LYS A 48 -30.43 6.24 6.18
C LYS A 48 -31.32 6.27 4.94
N ALA A 49 -30.83 6.77 3.81
CA ALA A 49 -31.59 6.82 2.58
C ALA A 49 -31.55 5.48 1.81
N PRO A 50 -32.54 5.16 0.97
CA PRO A 50 -32.48 4.01 0.08
C PRO A 50 -31.47 4.29 -1.05
N ASN A 51 -30.18 4.08 -0.74
CA ASN A 51 -29.06 4.51 -1.56
C ASN A 51 -28.29 3.32 -2.17
N ASP A 52 -28.98 2.22 -2.40
CA ASP A 52 -28.45 1.08 -3.13
C ASP A 52 -28.55 1.33 -4.63
N LEU A 53 -27.44 1.18 -5.35
CA LEU A 53 -27.47 1.18 -6.80
C LEU A 53 -28.30 0.00 -7.31
N PRO A 54 -29.35 0.20 -8.14
CA PRO A 54 -30.10 -0.90 -8.72
C PRO A 54 -29.18 -1.86 -9.49
N PHE A 55 -29.48 -3.17 -9.39
CA PHE A 55 -28.66 -4.20 -10.06
C PHE A 55 -28.50 -3.94 -11.55
N GLU A 56 -29.59 -3.61 -12.23
CA GLU A 56 -29.61 -3.34 -13.67
C GLU A 56 -28.75 -2.13 -14.04
N LYS A 57 -28.73 -1.11 -13.17
CA LYS A 57 -27.85 0.05 -13.36
C LYS A 57 -26.38 -0.28 -13.15
N ALA A 58 -26.05 -1.12 -12.16
CA ALA A 58 -24.67 -1.59 -11.99
C ALA A 58 -24.20 -2.35 -13.25
N VAL A 59 -25.04 -3.21 -13.80
CA VAL A 59 -24.76 -3.96 -15.04
C VAL A 59 -24.60 -3.02 -16.23
N GLU A 60 -25.48 -2.01 -16.38
CA GLU A 60 -25.39 -0.99 -17.44
C GLU A 60 -24.04 -0.26 -17.37
N TYR A 61 -23.61 0.19 -16.16
CA TYR A 61 -22.32 0.86 -15.98
C TYR A 61 -21.13 -0.07 -16.30
N MET A 62 -21.21 -1.34 -15.95
CA MET A 62 -20.17 -2.32 -16.31
C MET A 62 -20.02 -2.44 -17.83
N TYR A 63 -21.13 -2.61 -18.58
CA TYR A 63 -21.08 -2.69 -20.03
C TYR A 63 -20.56 -1.41 -20.67
N MET A 64 -21.03 -0.26 -20.20
CA MET A 64 -20.61 1.05 -20.70
C MET A 64 -19.10 1.27 -20.47
N ALA A 65 -18.61 1.00 -19.26
CA ALA A 65 -17.19 1.14 -18.96
C ALA A 65 -16.32 0.18 -19.78
N TYR A 66 -16.77 -1.07 -19.96
CA TYR A 66 -16.05 -2.03 -20.81
C TYR A 66 -15.95 -1.57 -22.27
N LYS A 67 -17.05 -1.04 -22.86
CA LYS A 67 -17.05 -0.45 -24.20
C LYS A 67 -16.09 0.74 -24.32
N ASN A 68 -15.93 1.52 -23.24
CA ASN A 68 -15.01 2.64 -23.16
C ASN A 68 -13.56 2.22 -22.81
N GLY A 69 -13.20 0.95 -22.98
CA GLY A 69 -11.83 0.47 -22.85
C GLY A 69 -11.39 0.10 -21.43
N TYR A 70 -12.25 0.24 -20.40
CA TYR A 70 -11.89 -0.21 -19.05
C TYR A 70 -11.83 -1.73 -19.01
N ARG A 71 -10.75 -2.26 -18.43
CA ARG A 71 -10.53 -3.72 -18.26
C ARG A 71 -10.38 -4.09 -16.78
N ARG A 72 -10.32 -3.08 -15.90
CA ARG A 72 -10.26 -3.23 -14.45
C ARG A 72 -11.55 -2.66 -13.84
N LEU A 73 -12.18 -3.43 -12.99
CA LEU A 73 -13.43 -3.09 -12.32
C LEU A 73 -13.28 -3.22 -10.80
N GLY A 74 -13.77 -2.23 -10.07
CA GLY A 74 -13.85 -2.27 -8.63
C GLY A 74 -15.29 -2.15 -8.13
N PHE A 75 -15.63 -2.90 -7.10
CA PHE A 75 -16.86 -2.73 -6.34
C PHE A 75 -16.53 -2.18 -4.96
N THR A 76 -17.13 -1.09 -4.59
CA THR A 76 -16.91 -0.36 -3.34
C THR A 76 -18.23 0.23 -2.84
N GLY A 77 -18.19 1.15 -1.89
CA GLY A 77 -19.36 1.83 -1.34
C GLY A 77 -19.24 2.02 0.16
N GLY A 78 -20.32 1.78 0.91
CA GLY A 78 -20.24 1.54 2.34
C GLY A 78 -19.52 0.22 2.59
N GLU A 79 -20.25 -0.89 2.42
CA GLU A 79 -19.63 -2.23 2.41
C GLU A 79 -20.25 -3.07 1.27
N PRO A 80 -19.50 -3.36 0.21
CA PRO A 80 -20.07 -4.08 -0.94
C PRO A 80 -20.44 -5.52 -0.62
N THR A 81 -19.80 -6.16 0.35
CA THR A 81 -20.05 -7.57 0.67
C THR A 81 -21.41 -7.80 1.34
N ILE A 82 -22.08 -6.76 1.86
CA ILE A 82 -23.43 -6.93 2.39
C ILE A 82 -24.50 -7.00 1.28
N ARG A 83 -24.15 -6.62 0.05
CA ARG A 83 -25.02 -6.76 -1.13
C ARG A 83 -25.16 -8.23 -1.51
N ARG A 84 -26.39 -8.74 -1.56
CA ARG A 84 -26.68 -10.15 -1.89
C ARG A 84 -26.32 -10.50 -3.33
N GLU A 85 -26.40 -9.51 -4.23
CA GLU A 85 -26.14 -9.67 -5.66
C GLU A 85 -24.66 -9.58 -6.01
N LEU A 86 -23.75 -9.27 -5.07
CA LEU A 86 -22.32 -9.10 -5.38
C LEU A 86 -21.70 -10.30 -6.10
N PRO A 87 -21.97 -11.57 -5.76
CA PRO A 87 -21.44 -12.71 -6.53
C PRO A 87 -21.92 -12.70 -7.99
N LYS A 88 -23.18 -12.33 -8.23
CA LYS A 88 -23.73 -12.22 -9.59
C LYS A 88 -23.08 -11.10 -10.39
N LEU A 89 -22.83 -9.95 -9.77
CA LEU A 89 -22.14 -8.83 -10.41
C LEU A 89 -20.70 -9.21 -10.79
N ILE A 90 -19.97 -9.90 -9.92
CA ILE A 90 -18.61 -10.39 -10.19
C ILE A 90 -18.62 -11.38 -11.37
N ALA A 91 -19.55 -12.35 -11.36
CA ALA A 91 -19.69 -13.32 -12.45
C ALA A 91 -20.01 -12.66 -13.80
N LEU A 92 -20.89 -11.67 -13.80
CA LEU A 92 -21.19 -10.88 -14.99
C LEU A 92 -20.01 -10.05 -15.47
N ALA A 93 -19.26 -9.42 -14.55
CA ALA A 93 -18.04 -8.70 -14.89
C ALA A 93 -17.03 -9.62 -15.59
N ARG A 94 -16.83 -10.83 -15.06
CA ARG A 94 -15.96 -11.84 -15.70
C ARG A 94 -16.46 -12.23 -17.07
N LYS A 95 -17.78 -12.44 -17.23
CA LYS A 95 -18.42 -12.79 -18.52
C LYS A 95 -18.34 -11.66 -19.55
N ILE A 96 -18.40 -10.39 -19.13
CA ILE A 96 -18.22 -9.21 -19.99
C ILE A 96 -16.77 -9.15 -20.51
N GLY A 97 -15.79 -9.67 -19.78
CA GLY A 97 -14.40 -9.72 -20.20
C GLY A 97 -13.43 -8.91 -19.31
N TYR A 98 -13.86 -8.45 -18.14
CA TYR A 98 -12.96 -7.82 -17.19
C TYR A 98 -11.89 -8.82 -16.73
N THR A 99 -10.62 -8.41 -16.78
CA THR A 99 -9.47 -9.25 -16.39
C THR A 99 -9.05 -9.02 -14.95
N TYR A 100 -9.38 -7.85 -14.39
CA TYR A 100 -9.13 -7.49 -13.01
C TYR A 100 -10.44 -7.05 -12.37
N ILE A 101 -10.90 -7.81 -11.37
CA ILE A 101 -12.14 -7.54 -10.64
C ILE A 101 -11.79 -7.48 -9.16
N ARG A 102 -11.97 -6.31 -8.55
CA ARG A 102 -11.66 -6.08 -7.14
C ARG A 102 -12.89 -5.73 -6.32
N ILE A 103 -12.82 -6.01 -5.02
CA ILE A 103 -13.69 -5.41 -4.01
C ILE A 103 -12.86 -4.60 -3.03
N GLN A 104 -13.42 -3.49 -2.53
CA GLN A 104 -12.88 -2.76 -1.38
C GLN A 104 -13.81 -3.01 -0.20
N THR A 105 -13.29 -3.59 0.90
CA THR A 105 -14.09 -4.13 1.98
C THR A 105 -13.45 -3.95 3.35
N ASN A 106 -14.28 -3.92 4.40
CA ASN A 106 -13.82 -4.01 5.78
C ASN A 106 -13.43 -5.44 6.21
N GLY A 107 -13.61 -6.45 5.36
CA GLY A 107 -13.14 -7.82 5.57
C GLY A 107 -14.02 -8.71 6.47
N VAL A 108 -15.00 -8.15 7.17
CA VAL A 108 -15.75 -8.88 8.20
C VAL A 108 -16.53 -10.05 7.63
N ARG A 109 -17.25 -9.86 6.51
CA ARG A 109 -18.09 -10.90 5.94
C ARG A 109 -17.31 -11.98 5.19
N ILE A 110 -16.19 -11.62 4.57
CA ILE A 110 -15.35 -12.54 3.80
C ILE A 110 -14.43 -13.41 4.69
N ALA A 111 -14.55 -13.29 6.01
CA ALA A 111 -14.01 -14.28 6.96
C ALA A 111 -14.71 -15.64 6.86
N ASP A 112 -15.97 -15.67 6.39
CA ASP A 112 -16.69 -16.88 6.01
C ASP A 112 -16.06 -17.45 4.72
N TYR A 113 -15.50 -18.66 4.84
CA TYR A 113 -14.79 -19.32 3.73
C TYR A 113 -15.70 -19.63 2.55
N ASP A 114 -16.92 -20.13 2.79
CA ASP A 114 -17.84 -20.51 1.72
C ASP A 114 -18.30 -19.30 0.95
N TYR A 115 -18.53 -18.18 1.65
CA TYR A 115 -18.88 -16.92 1.00
C TYR A 115 -17.71 -16.37 0.15
N VAL A 116 -16.49 -16.28 0.69
CA VAL A 116 -15.36 -15.78 -0.09
C VAL A 116 -14.98 -16.71 -1.23
N LYS A 117 -15.14 -18.01 -1.06
CA LYS A 117 -14.97 -19.00 -2.14
C LYS A 117 -15.99 -18.75 -3.27
N THR A 118 -17.25 -18.46 -2.93
CA THR A 118 -18.27 -18.10 -3.93
C THR A 118 -17.86 -16.86 -4.74
N LEU A 119 -17.24 -15.84 -4.10
CA LEU A 119 -16.74 -14.66 -4.81
C LEU A 119 -15.53 -15.00 -5.71
N ALA A 120 -14.61 -15.83 -5.24
CA ALA A 120 -13.45 -16.27 -6.00
C ALA A 120 -13.87 -17.11 -7.22
N ASP A 121 -14.78 -18.07 -7.04
CA ASP A 121 -15.32 -18.89 -8.13
C ASP A 121 -16.10 -18.05 -9.17
N ALA A 122 -16.73 -16.96 -8.73
CA ALA A 122 -17.38 -15.99 -9.62
C ALA A 122 -16.38 -15.16 -10.46
N GLY A 123 -15.10 -15.13 -10.08
CA GLY A 123 -14.06 -14.43 -10.81
C GLY A 123 -13.43 -13.22 -10.10
N LEU A 124 -13.60 -13.09 -8.77
CA LEU A 124 -12.90 -12.10 -7.98
C LEU A 124 -11.38 -12.33 -8.07
N THR A 125 -10.62 -11.30 -8.43
CA THR A 125 -9.16 -11.40 -8.59
C THR A 125 -8.39 -10.69 -7.50
N PHE A 126 -9.00 -9.71 -6.82
CA PHE A 126 -8.30 -8.89 -5.83
C PHE A 126 -9.22 -8.37 -4.74
N VAL A 127 -8.73 -8.33 -3.50
CA VAL A 127 -9.43 -7.73 -2.36
C VAL A 127 -8.57 -6.61 -1.79
N LYS A 128 -9.13 -5.41 -1.72
CA LYS A 128 -8.54 -4.25 -1.06
C LYS A 128 -9.18 -4.09 0.31
N TYR A 129 -8.42 -4.35 1.35
CA TYR A 129 -8.89 -4.22 2.72
C TYR A 129 -8.79 -2.80 3.25
N SER A 130 -9.72 -2.47 4.14
CA SER A 130 -9.64 -1.32 5.03
C SER A 130 -9.20 -1.79 6.42
N ILE A 131 -7.89 -1.89 6.67
CA ILE A 131 -7.32 -2.29 7.96
C ILE A 131 -6.53 -1.12 8.54
N HIS A 132 -6.83 -0.74 9.80
CA HIS A 132 -6.38 0.53 10.38
C HIS A 132 -5.60 0.36 11.70
N GLY A 133 -5.27 -0.87 12.08
CA GLY A 133 -4.48 -1.20 13.26
C GLY A 133 -3.73 -2.51 13.08
N HIS A 134 -2.66 -2.68 13.85
CA HIS A 134 -1.86 -3.91 13.89
C HIS A 134 -2.27 -4.84 15.04
N THR A 135 -3.21 -4.41 15.87
CA THR A 135 -3.81 -5.19 16.97
C THR A 135 -5.33 -5.12 16.91
N ALA A 136 -5.99 -6.11 17.51
CA ALA A 136 -7.45 -6.17 17.62
C ALA A 136 -7.99 -4.94 18.37
N GLU A 137 -7.36 -4.56 19.48
CA GLU A 137 -7.78 -3.41 20.29
C GLU A 137 -7.83 -2.13 19.45
N LEU A 138 -6.79 -1.84 18.68
CA LEU A 138 -6.70 -0.62 17.88
C LEU A 138 -7.66 -0.67 16.68
N HIS A 139 -7.65 -1.77 15.93
CA HIS A 139 -8.47 -1.89 14.73
C HIS A 139 -9.97 -1.87 15.05
N ASP A 140 -10.40 -2.73 15.96
CA ASP A 140 -11.81 -2.89 16.31
C ASP A 140 -12.42 -1.60 16.87
N LYS A 141 -11.64 -0.88 17.69
CA LYS A 141 -12.02 0.43 18.20
C LYS A 141 -12.22 1.45 17.09
N LEU A 142 -11.31 1.50 16.10
CA LEU A 142 -11.38 2.43 14.97
C LEU A 142 -12.55 2.14 14.04
N VAL A 143 -12.86 0.87 13.78
CA VAL A 143 -13.97 0.48 12.89
C VAL A 143 -15.30 0.28 13.62
N ALA A 144 -15.28 0.33 14.95
CA ALA A 144 -16.40 0.09 15.84
C ALA A 144 -17.10 -1.27 15.61
N ILE A 145 -16.31 -2.33 15.44
CA ILE A 145 -16.77 -3.73 15.32
C ILE A 145 -15.88 -4.63 16.17
N PRO A 146 -16.34 -5.15 17.30
CA PRO A 146 -15.59 -6.15 18.06
C PRO A 146 -15.28 -7.40 17.23
N GLY A 147 -14.03 -7.88 17.28
CA GLY A 147 -13.55 -9.06 16.55
C GLY A 147 -13.37 -8.83 15.04
N ALA A 148 -13.39 -7.59 14.56
CA ALA A 148 -13.15 -7.27 13.14
C ALA A 148 -11.72 -7.62 12.72
N PHE A 149 -10.73 -7.36 13.57
CA PHE A 149 -9.35 -7.65 13.28
C PHE A 149 -9.09 -9.14 13.03
N ASP A 150 -9.57 -10.00 13.93
CA ASP A 150 -9.43 -11.45 13.79
C ASP A 150 -10.13 -11.98 12.53
N LYS A 151 -11.29 -11.41 12.20
CA LYS A 151 -12.00 -11.71 10.95
C LYS A 151 -11.19 -11.28 9.72
N CYS A 152 -10.53 -10.12 9.77
CA CYS A 152 -9.63 -9.68 8.69
C CYS A 152 -8.46 -10.66 8.52
N LEU A 153 -7.79 -11.07 9.59
CA LEU A 153 -6.69 -12.04 9.52
C LEU A 153 -7.19 -13.38 8.95
N LYS A 154 -8.33 -13.88 9.41
CA LYS A 154 -8.93 -15.12 8.89
C LYS A 154 -9.28 -15.01 7.41
N SER A 155 -9.83 -13.90 6.99
CA SER A 155 -10.18 -13.68 5.59
C SER A 155 -8.96 -13.55 4.68
N ILE A 156 -7.86 -12.95 5.14
CA ILE A 156 -6.58 -12.91 4.41
C ILE A 156 -6.05 -14.33 4.18
N GLU A 157 -6.05 -15.17 5.23
CA GLU A 157 -5.67 -16.59 5.12
C GLU A 157 -6.53 -17.33 4.07
N ASN A 158 -7.85 -17.11 4.10
CA ASN A 158 -8.78 -17.71 3.13
C ASN A 158 -8.46 -17.28 1.69
N LEU A 159 -8.20 -15.97 1.44
CA LEU A 159 -7.86 -15.44 0.13
C LEU A 159 -6.52 -15.95 -0.40
N GLN A 160 -5.53 -16.09 0.48
CA GLN A 160 -4.23 -16.69 0.12
C GLN A 160 -4.40 -18.14 -0.36
N LYS A 161 -5.23 -18.95 0.32
CA LYS A 161 -5.60 -20.32 -0.11
C LYS A 161 -6.29 -20.35 -1.46
N LEU A 162 -7.13 -19.34 -1.74
CA LEU A 162 -7.88 -19.20 -3.00
C LEU A 162 -7.08 -18.49 -4.10
N LYS A 163 -5.83 -18.08 -3.83
CA LYS A 163 -4.95 -17.35 -4.75
C LYS A 163 -5.56 -16.03 -5.27
N VAL A 164 -6.39 -15.39 -4.47
CA VAL A 164 -6.93 -14.05 -4.72
C VAL A 164 -5.96 -13.02 -4.17
N GLY A 165 -5.62 -12.01 -4.98
CA GLY A 165 -4.71 -10.95 -4.57
C GLY A 165 -5.24 -10.13 -3.39
N VAL A 166 -4.33 -9.67 -2.52
CA VAL A 166 -4.67 -8.90 -1.33
C VAL A 166 -3.88 -7.61 -1.26
N GLY A 167 -4.55 -6.52 -0.94
CA GLY A 167 -3.93 -5.23 -0.63
C GLY A 167 -4.62 -4.57 0.56
N ILE A 168 -3.93 -3.64 1.22
CA ILE A 168 -4.44 -2.94 2.38
C ILE A 168 -4.39 -1.43 2.18
N ASN A 169 -5.51 -0.78 2.48
CA ASN A 169 -5.61 0.65 2.69
C ASN A 169 -5.61 0.93 4.19
N ILE A 170 -4.74 1.83 4.64
CA ILE A 170 -4.74 2.34 6.00
C ILE A 170 -5.00 3.85 5.98
N VAL A 171 -6.10 4.30 6.60
CA VAL A 171 -6.36 5.72 6.85
C VAL A 171 -5.69 6.10 8.15
N LEU A 172 -4.76 7.05 8.09
CA LEU A 172 -4.03 7.51 9.28
C LEU A 172 -4.89 8.45 10.13
N ASN A 173 -4.68 8.38 11.42
CA ASN A 173 -5.33 9.22 12.42
C ASN A 173 -4.48 9.25 13.69
N GLU A 174 -4.85 10.05 14.69
CA GLU A 174 -4.11 10.25 15.94
C GLU A 174 -3.81 8.93 16.69
N TRP A 175 -4.67 7.92 16.53
CA TRP A 175 -4.51 6.68 17.29
C TRP A 175 -3.61 5.65 16.61
N ASN A 176 -3.39 5.73 15.27
CA ASN A 176 -2.67 4.68 14.54
C ASN A 176 -1.37 5.09 13.86
N TYR A 177 -1.16 6.37 13.54
CA TYR A 177 -0.01 6.75 12.73
C TYR A 177 1.35 6.42 13.37
N ARG A 178 1.41 6.38 14.71
CA ARG A 178 2.64 6.03 15.43
C ARG A 178 3.02 4.56 15.33
N HIS A 179 2.07 3.71 14.93
CA HIS A 179 2.20 2.26 14.86
C HIS A 179 2.39 1.70 13.45
N LEU A 180 2.81 2.54 12.49
CA LEU A 180 3.01 2.11 11.11
C LEU A 180 4.13 1.08 10.95
N THR A 181 5.17 1.15 11.76
CA THR A 181 6.28 0.19 11.72
C THR A 181 5.76 -1.21 12.08
N GLU A 182 5.09 -1.33 13.22
CA GLU A 182 4.49 -2.58 13.72
C GLU A 182 3.43 -3.12 12.76
N PHE A 183 2.69 -2.21 12.10
CA PHE A 183 1.73 -2.57 11.07
C PHE A 183 2.42 -3.29 9.89
N TYR A 184 3.53 -2.76 9.38
CA TYR A 184 4.25 -3.40 8.29
C TYR A 184 5.04 -4.64 8.72
N GLU A 185 5.53 -4.69 9.94
CA GLU A 185 6.11 -5.93 10.49
C GLU A 185 5.10 -7.08 10.49
N LEU A 186 3.84 -6.80 10.80
CA LEU A 186 2.78 -7.81 10.73
C LEU A 186 2.39 -8.14 9.29
N PHE A 187 1.96 -7.13 8.51
CA PHE A 187 1.29 -7.40 7.23
C PHE A 187 2.27 -7.67 6.08
N LEU A 188 3.42 -7.01 6.06
CA LEU A 188 4.45 -7.24 5.04
C LEU A 188 5.34 -8.43 5.39
N LEU A 189 5.95 -8.44 6.60
CA LEU A 189 6.96 -9.44 6.92
C LEU A 189 6.37 -10.77 7.35
N LYS A 190 5.35 -10.78 8.23
CA LYS A 190 4.76 -12.04 8.73
C LYS A 190 3.71 -12.61 7.77
N LEU A 191 2.81 -11.76 7.24
CA LEU A 191 1.72 -12.20 6.37
C LEU A 191 2.06 -12.11 4.87
N GLN A 192 3.23 -11.60 4.51
CA GLN A 192 3.78 -11.51 3.15
C GLN A 192 2.85 -10.78 2.16
N LEU A 193 2.14 -9.77 2.63
CA LEU A 193 1.32 -8.92 1.78
C LEU A 193 2.18 -7.84 1.12
N SER A 194 1.83 -7.44 -0.09
CA SER A 194 2.70 -6.62 -0.94
C SER A 194 2.08 -5.34 -1.48
N ASN A 195 0.82 -5.09 -1.21
CA ASN A 195 0.11 -3.95 -1.79
C ASN A 195 -0.50 -3.09 -0.68
N PHE A 196 0.08 -1.91 -0.46
CA PHE A 196 -0.33 -1.01 0.61
C PHE A 196 -0.58 0.41 0.10
N VAL A 197 -1.61 1.05 0.65
CA VAL A 197 -1.85 2.49 0.47
C VAL A 197 -2.02 3.12 1.84
N ILE A 198 -1.19 4.12 2.12
CA ILE A 198 -1.33 5.01 3.28
C ILE A 198 -2.17 6.20 2.84
N ILE A 199 -3.22 6.48 3.57
CA ILE A 199 -4.19 7.52 3.23
C ILE A 199 -4.19 8.57 4.34
N ALA A 200 -3.92 9.83 4.00
CA ALA A 200 -4.21 10.94 4.92
C ALA A 200 -5.73 11.09 5.05
N PRO A 201 -6.24 11.39 6.24
CA PRO A 201 -7.68 11.44 6.47
C PRO A 201 -8.35 12.62 5.77
N LEU A 202 -9.55 12.40 5.25
CA LEU A 202 -10.45 13.47 4.83
C LEU A 202 -11.28 13.90 6.04
N TYR A 203 -11.26 15.21 6.35
CA TYR A 203 -11.99 15.78 7.50
C TYR A 203 -13.44 16.09 7.15
N GLU A 204 -14.15 15.04 6.75
CA GLU A 204 -15.55 15.05 6.36
C GLU A 204 -16.31 13.93 7.07
N GLY A 205 -17.63 13.97 7.06
CA GLY A 205 -18.48 12.91 7.60
C GLY A 205 -18.19 12.58 9.07
N ASN A 206 -18.03 11.30 9.37
CA ASN A 206 -17.78 10.83 10.75
C ASN A 206 -16.44 11.31 11.31
N MET A 207 -15.41 11.44 10.47
CA MET A 207 -14.12 11.95 10.91
C MET A 207 -14.28 13.32 11.58
N GLN A 208 -14.92 14.25 10.88
CA GLN A 208 -15.19 15.59 11.41
C GLN A 208 -16.13 15.55 12.62
N LEU A 209 -17.24 14.80 12.54
CA LEU A 209 -18.24 14.72 13.60
C LEU A 209 -17.66 14.15 14.90
N ASN A 210 -16.82 13.13 14.83
CA ASN A 210 -16.23 12.52 16.01
C ASN A 210 -15.13 13.39 16.62
N ASP A 211 -14.36 14.08 15.80
CA ASP A 211 -13.32 14.99 16.28
C ASP A 211 -13.95 16.17 17.04
N VAL A 212 -15.00 16.78 16.47
CA VAL A 212 -15.80 17.85 17.13
C VAL A 212 -16.42 17.35 18.44
N LYS A 213 -16.84 16.09 18.52
CA LYS A 213 -17.35 15.45 19.74
C LYS A 213 -16.28 15.10 20.77
N GLY A 214 -15.02 15.45 20.51
CA GLY A 214 -13.91 15.25 21.44
C GLY A 214 -13.23 13.89 21.37
N ALA A 215 -13.44 13.12 20.33
CA ALA A 215 -12.73 11.84 20.13
C ALA A 215 -11.23 12.01 19.87
N LYS A 216 -10.78 13.24 19.55
CA LYS A 216 -9.37 13.57 19.25
C LYS A 216 -8.73 12.58 18.29
N ILE A 217 -9.43 12.30 17.20
CA ILE A 217 -8.99 11.34 16.18
C ILE A 217 -8.21 12.03 15.05
N GLY A 218 -8.38 13.34 14.92
CA GLY A 218 -7.65 14.17 13.97
C GLY A 218 -6.18 14.31 14.34
N ALA A 219 -5.30 14.33 13.34
CA ALA A 219 -3.88 14.59 13.50
C ALA A 219 -3.32 15.33 12.29
N LYS A 220 -2.31 16.16 12.51
CA LYS A 220 -1.63 16.87 11.44
C LYS A 220 -0.80 15.91 10.59
N ILE A 221 -0.83 16.11 9.27
CA ILE A 221 -0.04 15.29 8.36
C ILE A 221 1.46 15.48 8.54
N THR A 222 1.91 16.64 9.02
CA THR A 222 3.30 16.89 9.40
C THR A 222 3.74 16.07 10.62
N ASP A 223 2.81 15.80 11.57
CA ASP A 223 3.09 14.92 12.72
C ASP A 223 3.18 13.45 12.28
N MET A 224 2.45 13.06 11.24
CA MET A 224 2.50 11.72 10.65
C MET A 224 3.79 11.46 9.86
N ALA A 225 4.36 12.49 9.21
CA ALA A 225 5.46 12.37 8.28
C ALA A 225 6.71 11.64 8.84
N PRO A 226 7.20 11.90 10.06
CA PRO A 226 8.33 11.17 10.63
C PRO A 226 8.07 9.67 10.77
N TYR A 227 6.85 9.29 11.13
CA TYR A 227 6.45 7.89 11.32
C TYR A 227 6.26 7.16 9.98
N ILE A 228 5.75 7.86 8.96
CA ILE A 228 5.72 7.35 7.59
C ILE A 228 7.15 7.06 7.10
N LYS A 229 8.06 8.04 7.24
CA LYS A 229 9.48 7.85 6.85
C LYS A 229 10.12 6.68 7.59
N LYS A 230 9.87 6.56 8.91
CA LYS A 230 10.35 5.43 9.71
C LYS A 230 9.78 4.11 9.20
N ALA A 231 8.49 4.03 8.92
CA ALA A 231 7.84 2.83 8.42
C ALA A 231 8.38 2.40 7.04
N PHE A 232 8.71 3.35 6.16
CA PHE A 232 9.32 3.07 4.88
C PHE A 232 10.69 2.39 5.00
N THR A 233 11.41 2.56 6.12
CA THR A 233 12.68 1.84 6.35
C THR A 233 12.49 0.32 6.42
N VAL A 234 11.30 -0.17 6.77
CA VAL A 234 11.00 -1.61 6.75
C VAL A 234 11.14 -2.16 5.31
N PHE A 235 10.63 -1.41 4.33
CA PHE A 235 10.73 -1.78 2.91
C PHE A 235 12.16 -1.69 2.38
N THR A 236 12.89 -0.65 2.77
CA THR A 236 14.30 -0.48 2.38
C THR A 236 15.19 -1.60 2.93
N LYS A 237 14.98 -2.00 4.20
CA LYS A 237 15.76 -3.06 4.84
C LYS A 237 15.68 -4.41 4.13
N ILE A 238 14.58 -4.71 3.48
CA ILE A 238 14.36 -5.96 2.73
C ILE A 238 14.48 -5.76 1.22
N ASN A 239 14.93 -4.59 0.76
CA ASN A 239 15.00 -4.21 -0.66
C ASN A 239 13.67 -4.45 -1.41
N TYR A 240 12.55 -4.14 -0.76
CA TYR A 240 11.24 -4.42 -1.32
C TYR A 240 10.92 -3.46 -2.48
N PRO A 241 10.65 -3.97 -3.69
CA PRO A 241 10.58 -3.13 -4.89
C PRO A 241 9.32 -2.26 -4.99
N LYS A 242 8.32 -2.51 -4.14
CA LYS A 242 7.03 -1.81 -4.18
C LYS A 242 6.69 -1.21 -2.83
N PRO A 243 7.28 -0.05 -2.47
CA PRO A 243 6.91 0.64 -1.24
C PRO A 243 5.42 1.06 -1.26
N PRO A 244 4.83 1.40 -0.10
CA PRO A 244 3.45 1.85 -0.02
C PRO A 244 3.19 3.07 -0.91
N LEU A 245 1.98 3.13 -1.49
CA LEU A 245 1.50 4.35 -2.11
C LEU A 245 0.94 5.31 -1.03
N LEU A 246 1.05 6.59 -1.29
CA LEU A 246 0.60 7.68 -0.42
C LEU A 246 -0.58 8.41 -1.08
N LEU A 247 -1.71 8.48 -0.41
CA LEU A 247 -2.90 9.17 -0.91
C LEU A 247 -3.21 10.39 -0.03
N HIS A 248 -3.48 11.54 -0.64
CA HIS A 248 -3.73 12.84 -0.02
C HIS A 248 -2.54 13.43 0.74
N PHE A 249 -1.32 13.01 0.44
CA PHE A 249 -0.09 13.65 0.91
C PHE A 249 0.50 14.56 -0.17
N THR A 250 1.29 15.55 0.25
CA THR A 250 1.94 16.50 -0.64
C THR A 250 3.47 16.43 -0.50
N PRO A 251 4.23 16.79 -1.56
CA PRO A 251 5.69 16.75 -1.52
C PRO A 251 6.32 17.58 -0.41
N CYS A 252 5.73 18.71 -0.05
CA CYS A 252 6.28 19.56 1.01
C CYS A 252 6.17 18.95 2.41
N VAL A 253 5.27 17.98 2.63
CA VAL A 253 5.17 17.20 3.88
C VAL A 253 6.12 16.01 3.88
N LEU A 254 6.26 15.35 2.74
CA LEU A 254 7.11 14.19 2.56
C LEU A 254 8.07 14.40 1.38
N PRO A 255 9.07 15.30 1.53
CA PRO A 255 10.05 15.55 0.48
C PRO A 255 10.83 14.28 0.11
N GLY A 256 10.96 14.01 -1.18
CA GLY A 256 11.64 12.85 -1.73
C GLY A 256 10.73 11.63 -1.96
N TYR A 257 9.47 11.67 -1.51
CA TYR A 257 8.52 10.55 -1.66
C TYR A 257 7.47 10.79 -2.75
N GLU A 258 7.72 11.71 -3.68
CA GLU A 258 6.76 12.13 -4.69
C GLU A 258 6.28 10.97 -5.57
N GLN A 259 7.19 10.06 -5.91
CA GLN A 259 6.88 8.91 -6.76
C GLN A 259 5.91 7.91 -6.10
N GLN A 260 5.81 7.91 -4.78
CA GLN A 260 4.86 7.11 -4.02
C GLN A 260 3.49 7.78 -3.89
N MET A 261 3.37 9.07 -4.23
CA MET A 261 2.12 9.81 -4.08
C MET A 261 1.15 9.51 -5.22
N LEU A 262 -0.03 8.99 -4.88
CA LEU A 262 -1.15 8.94 -5.81
C LEU A 262 -1.61 10.36 -6.13
N GLY A 263 -1.78 10.65 -7.42
CA GLY A 263 -2.03 12.02 -7.91
C GLY A 263 -0.75 12.74 -8.36
N TRP A 264 0.44 12.22 -8.06
CA TRP A 264 1.69 12.62 -8.72
C TRP A 264 1.79 12.04 -10.14
N SER A 265 1.45 10.77 -10.27
CA SER A 265 1.00 10.12 -11.49
C SER A 265 -0.52 10.10 -11.52
N ALA A 266 -1.18 9.77 -12.58
CA ALA A 266 -2.64 9.73 -12.64
C ALA A 266 -3.24 8.66 -11.71
N PHE A 267 -4.43 8.92 -11.14
CA PHE A 267 -5.25 7.89 -10.48
C PHE A 267 -5.76 6.85 -11.49
N ASN A 268 -5.97 7.28 -12.73
CA ASN A 268 -6.56 6.47 -13.79
C ASN A 268 -7.86 5.76 -13.35
N THR A 269 -8.64 6.39 -12.48
CA THR A 269 -9.84 5.77 -11.88
C THR A 269 -11.05 6.66 -12.04
N MET A 270 -12.07 6.12 -12.70
CA MET A 270 -13.42 6.67 -12.76
C MET A 270 -14.28 6.01 -11.68
N VAL A 271 -15.02 6.78 -10.93
CA VAL A 271 -15.94 6.30 -9.90
C VAL A 271 -17.37 6.69 -10.26
N VAL A 272 -18.31 5.76 -10.11
CA VAL A 272 -19.75 6.07 -10.20
C VAL A 272 -20.44 5.80 -8.88
N SER A 273 -21.24 6.78 -8.43
CA SER A 273 -22.01 6.69 -7.17
C SER A 273 -23.38 6.01 -7.39
N PRO A 274 -24.07 5.60 -6.32
CA PRO A 274 -25.45 5.09 -6.41
C PRO A 274 -26.44 6.06 -7.05
N SER A 275 -26.19 7.38 -6.91
CA SER A 275 -27.01 8.43 -7.55
C SER A 275 -26.67 8.64 -9.04
N GLY A 276 -25.72 7.88 -9.60
CA GLY A 276 -25.31 7.98 -11.00
C GLY A 276 -24.29 9.09 -11.29
N VAL A 277 -23.82 9.80 -10.27
CA VAL A 277 -22.77 10.82 -10.45
C VAL A 277 -21.45 10.11 -10.73
N LYS A 278 -20.85 10.45 -11.86
CA LYS A 278 -19.53 9.97 -12.29
C LYS A 278 -18.48 10.99 -11.85
N ARG A 279 -17.37 10.49 -11.32
CA ARG A 279 -16.23 11.32 -10.89
C ARG A 279 -14.96 10.70 -11.44
N ASP A 280 -14.25 11.45 -12.26
CA ASP A 280 -12.86 11.18 -12.58
C ASP A 280 -12.01 11.60 -11.37
N LEU A 281 -11.25 10.67 -10.78
CA LEU A 281 -10.47 10.97 -9.59
C LEU A 281 -9.33 11.94 -9.88
N ASP A 282 -8.77 11.94 -11.09
CA ASP A 282 -7.73 12.87 -11.49
C ASP A 282 -8.24 14.31 -11.55
N GLN A 283 -9.45 14.52 -12.08
CA GLN A 283 -10.10 15.82 -12.11
C GLN A 283 -10.63 16.23 -10.74
N THR A 284 -11.27 15.30 -10.02
CA THR A 284 -11.88 15.59 -8.72
C THR A 284 -10.84 15.97 -7.67
N ALA A 285 -9.66 15.33 -7.69
CA ALA A 285 -8.56 15.64 -6.78
C ALA A 285 -8.12 17.13 -6.90
N GLN A 286 -8.14 17.69 -8.10
CA GLN A 286 -7.77 19.09 -8.31
C GLN A 286 -8.83 20.08 -7.79
N LEU A 287 -10.11 19.69 -7.80
CA LEU A 287 -11.22 20.55 -7.39
C LEU A 287 -11.34 20.70 -5.86
N HIS A 288 -10.82 19.75 -5.11
CA HIS A 288 -10.94 19.69 -3.64
C HIS A 288 -9.63 19.95 -2.91
N THR A 289 -8.70 20.68 -3.56
CA THR A 289 -7.40 20.99 -2.98
C THR A 289 -7.15 22.50 -2.95
N VAL A 290 -6.25 22.93 -2.06
CA VAL A 290 -5.84 24.31 -1.89
C VAL A 290 -4.33 24.44 -2.01
N LYS A 291 -3.90 25.54 -2.64
CA LYS A 291 -2.53 26.03 -2.67
C LYS A 291 -2.48 27.42 -2.06
N THR A 292 -1.39 27.77 -1.40
CA THR A 292 -1.15 29.13 -0.89
C THR A 292 -0.33 29.93 -1.90
N GLU A 293 -0.24 31.23 -1.70
CA GLU A 293 0.64 32.11 -2.52
C GLU A 293 2.10 31.65 -2.48
N ALA A 294 2.54 31.07 -1.36
CA ALA A 294 3.89 30.52 -1.22
C ALA A 294 4.16 29.37 -2.21
N CYS A 295 3.15 28.64 -2.63
CA CYS A 295 3.30 27.55 -3.60
C CYS A 295 3.78 28.01 -4.97
N ALA A 296 3.59 29.29 -5.32
CA ALA A 296 4.11 29.86 -6.57
C ALA A 296 5.65 29.78 -6.69
N LYS A 297 6.36 29.70 -5.57
CA LYS A 297 7.82 29.55 -5.51
C LYS A 297 8.28 28.09 -5.41
N CYS A 298 7.34 27.14 -5.36
CA CYS A 298 7.67 25.72 -5.17
C CYS A 298 8.12 25.09 -6.49
N VAL A 299 9.19 24.30 -6.46
CA VAL A 299 9.69 23.55 -7.64
C VAL A 299 8.67 22.56 -8.21
N TYR A 300 7.64 22.22 -7.42
CA TYR A 300 6.58 21.30 -7.81
C TYR A 300 5.21 21.96 -8.02
N ASN A 301 5.17 23.30 -8.14
CA ASN A 301 3.90 24.00 -8.25
C ASN A 301 3.02 23.49 -9.38
N ASP A 302 3.58 23.20 -10.54
CA ASP A 302 2.83 22.79 -11.73
C ASP A 302 2.31 21.34 -11.65
N ARG A 303 2.93 20.50 -10.82
CA ARG A 303 2.60 19.08 -10.66
C ARG A 303 1.79 18.77 -9.39
N CYS A 304 2.06 19.51 -8.31
CA CYS A 304 1.42 19.26 -7.03
C CYS A 304 -0.04 19.70 -7.08
N ILE A 305 -0.95 18.82 -6.67
CA ILE A 305 -2.39 19.15 -6.60
C ILE A 305 -2.74 20.04 -5.40
N GLY A 306 -1.86 20.17 -4.39
CA GLY A 306 -2.14 20.94 -3.17
C GLY A 306 -2.65 20.06 -2.02
N PHE A 307 -3.03 20.73 -0.92
CA PHE A 307 -3.60 20.09 0.26
C PHE A 307 -5.11 19.90 0.10
N ASP A 308 -5.63 18.84 0.69
CA ASP A 308 -7.08 18.64 0.76
C ASP A 308 -7.77 19.79 1.46
N SER A 309 -8.87 20.29 0.89
CA SER A 309 -9.58 21.47 1.40
C SER A 309 -10.26 21.19 2.73
N SER A 310 -10.72 19.96 3.00
CA SER A 310 -11.33 19.59 4.28
C SER A 310 -10.30 19.57 5.39
N TYR A 311 -9.08 19.08 5.10
CA TYR A 311 -7.94 19.14 6.00
C TYR A 311 -7.56 20.60 6.33
N SER A 312 -7.43 21.43 5.29
CA SER A 312 -7.03 22.84 5.43
C SER A 312 -8.03 23.66 6.23
N ARG A 313 -9.32 23.33 6.16
CA ARG A 313 -10.34 23.97 7.01
C ARG A 313 -10.15 23.71 8.50
N VAL A 314 -9.62 22.55 8.87
CA VAL A 314 -9.42 22.14 10.27
C VAL A 314 -8.08 22.60 10.81
N PHE A 315 -7.00 22.40 10.07
CA PHE A 315 -5.62 22.64 10.53
C PHE A 315 -5.00 23.92 9.96
N GLY A 316 -5.68 24.59 9.05
CA GLY A 316 -5.14 25.75 8.34
C GLY A 316 -4.12 25.35 7.28
N THR A 317 -3.35 26.33 6.83
CA THR A 317 -2.37 26.18 5.74
C THR A 317 -0.93 26.43 6.19
N ASN A 318 -0.67 26.59 7.48
CA ASN A 318 0.68 26.91 8.02
C ASN A 318 1.70 25.78 7.81
N GLU A 319 1.23 24.56 7.55
CA GLU A 319 2.08 23.40 7.22
C GLU A 319 2.57 23.42 5.77
N ILE A 320 1.98 24.27 4.92
CA ILE A 320 2.34 24.39 3.49
C ILE A 320 3.62 25.19 3.38
N LYS A 321 4.73 24.48 3.18
CA LYS A 321 6.05 25.10 2.97
C LYS A 321 6.55 24.77 1.57
N PRO A 322 6.80 25.77 0.69
CA PRO A 322 7.28 25.49 -0.65
C PRO A 322 8.66 24.82 -0.60
N LEU A 323 8.87 23.86 -1.47
CA LEU A 323 10.20 23.30 -1.73
C LEU A 323 10.89 24.18 -2.79
N LEU A 324 12.03 24.75 -2.43
CA LEU A 324 12.80 25.64 -3.33
C LEU A 324 13.79 24.86 -4.20
N GLU A 325 14.10 23.63 -3.81
CA GLU A 325 14.98 22.70 -4.52
C GLU A 325 14.33 21.32 -4.61
N ILE A 326 14.71 20.56 -5.64
CA ILE A 326 14.26 19.18 -5.80
C ILE A 326 14.92 18.34 -4.71
N PRO A 327 14.15 17.70 -3.81
CA PRO A 327 14.72 16.88 -2.75
C PRO A 327 15.33 15.59 -3.29
N GLU A 328 16.27 15.02 -2.53
CA GLU A 328 16.76 13.66 -2.77
C GLU A 328 15.59 12.67 -2.72
N ARG A 329 15.49 11.83 -3.74
CA ARG A 329 14.38 10.89 -3.90
C ARG A 329 14.56 9.69 -2.98
N TYR A 330 13.46 9.24 -2.39
CA TYR A 330 13.42 7.95 -1.72
C TYR A 330 13.56 6.83 -2.76
N ASP A 331 14.54 5.95 -2.58
CA ASP A 331 14.64 4.68 -3.30
C ASP A 331 14.59 3.52 -2.30
N ALA A 332 13.62 2.63 -2.47
CA ALA A 332 13.51 1.43 -1.64
C ALA A 332 14.67 0.45 -1.89
N ARG A 333 15.36 0.56 -3.02
CA ARG A 333 16.48 -0.29 -3.42
C ARG A 333 17.84 0.24 -2.99
N GLU A 334 17.94 1.51 -2.62
CA GLU A 334 19.13 2.04 -1.99
C GLU A 334 19.11 1.67 -0.51
N PRO A 335 20.02 0.80 -0.03
CA PRO A 335 20.28 0.75 1.38
C PRO A 335 20.77 2.15 1.76
N ARG A 336 19.95 2.93 2.50
CA ARG A 336 20.53 4.09 3.18
C ARG A 336 21.75 3.55 3.90
N GLN A 337 22.91 4.02 3.51
CA GLN A 337 24.08 3.94 4.39
C GLN A 337 23.60 4.59 5.69
N GLU A 338 23.13 3.76 6.63
CA GLU A 338 23.23 4.14 8.03
C GLU A 338 24.71 4.49 8.13
N ARG A 339 25.00 5.78 8.27
CA ARG A 339 26.31 6.19 8.71
C ARG A 339 26.52 5.41 9.99
N HIS A 340 27.30 4.35 9.89
CA HIS A 340 27.77 3.59 11.03
C HIS A 340 28.73 4.49 11.80
N GLU A 341 28.20 5.53 12.42
CA GLU A 341 28.82 6.09 13.58
C GLU A 341 28.55 5.12 14.71
N GLY A 342 29.46 4.17 14.90
CA GLY A 342 29.58 3.41 16.13
C GLY A 342 29.11 1.97 16.17
N ARG A 343 29.19 1.17 15.08
CA ARG A 343 29.26 -0.29 15.22
C ARG A 343 30.58 -0.82 14.66
N ALA A 344 31.63 -0.55 15.38
CA ALA A 344 32.85 -1.35 15.26
C ALA A 344 32.55 -2.76 15.83
N GLY A 345 32.48 -3.79 14.98
CA GLY A 345 32.86 -5.13 15.37
C GLY A 345 31.80 -6.17 15.68
N VAL A 346 30.49 -5.96 15.54
CA VAL A 346 29.52 -7.06 15.81
C VAL A 346 28.86 -7.51 14.51
N LEU A 347 29.32 -8.67 14.01
CA LEU A 347 28.69 -9.36 12.87
C LEU A 347 27.33 -9.95 13.28
N THR A 348 26.34 -9.91 12.37
CA THR A 348 25.08 -10.61 12.57
C THR A 348 25.26 -12.13 12.58
N ASP A 349 24.31 -12.88 13.13
CA ASP A 349 24.36 -14.35 13.18
C ASP A 349 24.55 -14.96 11.78
N ASN A 350 23.87 -14.41 10.76
CA ASN A 350 24.01 -14.84 9.37
C ASN A 350 25.40 -14.53 8.80
N GLU A 351 25.98 -13.37 9.11
CA GLU A 351 27.35 -13.00 8.70
C GLU A 351 28.38 -13.88 9.40
N GLN A 352 28.20 -14.16 10.69
CA GLN A 352 29.04 -15.11 11.44
C GLN A 352 28.95 -16.52 10.87
N CYS A 353 27.74 -16.97 10.49
CA CYS A 353 27.52 -18.23 9.81
C CYS A 353 28.29 -18.30 8.49
N VAL A 354 28.20 -17.27 7.64
CA VAL A 354 28.94 -17.21 6.36
C VAL A 354 30.45 -17.34 6.60
N LEU A 355 31.00 -16.60 7.55
CA LEU A 355 32.43 -16.69 7.87
C LEU A 355 32.82 -18.04 8.46
N ALA A 356 31.96 -18.66 9.28
CA ALA A 356 32.22 -19.99 9.85
C ALA A 356 32.30 -21.06 8.74
N VAL A 357 31.36 -21.05 7.80
CA VAL A 357 31.41 -21.97 6.64
C VAL A 357 32.66 -21.76 5.79
N LEU A 358 33.02 -20.50 5.49
CA LEU A 358 34.20 -20.18 4.67
C LEU A 358 35.54 -20.44 5.39
N LYS A 359 35.55 -20.55 6.72
CA LYS A 359 36.71 -21.02 7.48
C LYS A 359 36.89 -22.53 7.38
N ILE A 360 35.80 -23.29 7.18
CA ILE A 360 35.88 -24.75 7.00
C ILE A 360 36.30 -25.11 5.57
N GLU A 361 35.68 -24.46 4.58
CA GLU A 361 35.97 -24.71 3.17
C GLU A 361 35.96 -23.39 2.40
N SER A 362 37.06 -23.01 1.74
CA SER A 362 37.19 -21.79 0.95
C SER A 362 38.26 -22.01 -0.17
N PRO A 363 37.89 -21.81 -1.45
CA PRO A 363 36.59 -21.36 -1.97
C PRO A 363 35.52 -22.46 -2.00
N VAL A 364 34.27 -22.09 -1.81
CA VAL A 364 33.14 -23.03 -1.75
C VAL A 364 32.03 -22.64 -2.75
N PRO A 365 31.45 -23.57 -3.54
CA PRO A 365 30.30 -23.33 -4.38
C PRO A 365 29.03 -23.15 -3.54
N THR A 366 28.06 -22.30 -3.99
CA THR A 366 26.83 -21.96 -3.25
C THR A 366 26.08 -23.18 -2.72
N LYS A 367 25.88 -24.24 -3.53
CA LYS A 367 25.21 -25.48 -3.07
C LYS A 367 25.97 -26.20 -1.95
N ARG A 368 27.28 -26.23 -2.03
CA ARG A 368 28.13 -26.87 -0.99
C ARG A 368 28.16 -26.03 0.27
N PHE A 369 28.10 -24.71 0.13
CA PHE A 369 27.99 -23.76 1.23
C PHE A 369 26.79 -24.06 2.12
N LEU A 370 25.59 -24.22 1.52
CA LEU A 370 24.36 -24.52 2.25
C LEU A 370 24.45 -25.86 3.00
N ALA A 371 25.02 -26.89 2.37
CA ALA A 371 25.20 -28.19 2.99
C ALA A 371 26.14 -28.15 4.20
N ILE A 372 27.18 -27.30 4.19
CA ILE A 372 28.06 -27.08 5.36
C ILE A 372 27.32 -26.28 6.43
N ALA A 373 26.57 -25.23 6.04
CA ALA A 373 25.80 -24.41 6.98
C ALA A 373 24.79 -25.26 7.78
N GLU A 374 24.08 -26.19 7.15
CA GLU A 374 23.12 -27.09 7.81
C GLU A 374 23.78 -27.95 8.91
N SER A 375 25.08 -28.23 8.81
CA SER A 375 25.80 -29.04 9.78
C SER A 375 26.30 -28.25 10.99
N LEU A 376 26.22 -26.91 10.96
CA LEU A 376 26.75 -26.04 12.01
C LEU A 376 25.66 -25.62 13.01
N PRO A 377 25.87 -25.78 14.33
CA PRO A 377 24.90 -25.33 15.34
C PRO A 377 24.55 -23.83 15.25
N LEU A 378 25.53 -23.01 14.86
CA LEU A 378 25.39 -21.56 14.68
C LEU A 378 24.45 -21.19 13.53
N CYS A 379 24.25 -22.09 12.57
CA CYS A 379 23.52 -21.83 11.33
C CYS A 379 22.12 -22.47 11.31
N LYS A 380 21.57 -22.88 12.46
CA LYS A 380 20.26 -23.57 12.53
C LYS A 380 19.12 -22.80 11.87
N ASP A 381 19.19 -21.47 11.84
CA ASP A 381 18.18 -20.58 11.27
C ASP A 381 18.54 -20.08 9.86
N CYS A 382 19.72 -20.46 9.33
CA CYS A 382 20.21 -20.09 7.99
C CYS A 382 19.68 -21.02 6.87
N LYS A 383 18.44 -21.48 6.98
CA LYS A 383 17.82 -22.38 5.94
C LYS A 383 17.36 -21.64 4.69
N ASP A 384 17.37 -20.31 4.69
CA ASP A 384 16.99 -19.49 3.55
C ASP A 384 18.24 -19.14 2.72
N GLU A 385 18.30 -19.68 1.49
CA GLU A 385 19.36 -19.38 0.53
C GLU A 385 19.55 -17.87 0.31
N ASN A 386 18.49 -17.10 0.32
CA ASN A 386 18.53 -15.65 0.14
C ASN A 386 19.16 -14.93 1.34
N ALA A 387 18.90 -15.38 2.56
CA ALA A 387 19.49 -14.80 3.77
C ALA A 387 21.01 -15.00 3.81
N VAL A 388 21.47 -16.18 3.37
CA VAL A 388 22.91 -16.51 3.27
C VAL A 388 23.58 -15.68 2.17
N VAL A 389 22.96 -15.53 1.02
CA VAL A 389 23.50 -14.74 -0.09
C VAL A 389 23.60 -13.26 0.31
N ASN A 390 22.59 -12.71 0.96
CA ASN A 390 22.58 -11.32 1.43
C ASN A 390 23.67 -11.06 2.48
N ALA A 391 23.85 -11.96 3.44
CA ALA A 391 24.91 -11.86 4.43
C ALA A 391 26.31 -11.95 3.77
N ALA A 392 26.49 -12.85 2.81
CA ALA A 392 27.74 -12.96 2.06
C ALA A 392 28.01 -11.69 1.22
N GLU A 393 27.00 -11.07 0.62
CA GLU A 393 27.16 -9.81 -0.10
C GLU A 393 27.53 -8.63 0.82
N THR A 394 27.00 -8.61 2.04
CA THR A 394 27.44 -7.64 3.06
C THR A 394 28.90 -7.82 3.41
N LEU A 395 29.34 -9.05 3.61
CA LEU A 395 30.74 -9.36 3.91
C LEU A 395 31.69 -9.06 2.72
N ILE A 396 31.22 -9.13 1.47
CA ILE A 396 31.96 -8.66 0.30
C ILE A 396 32.17 -7.15 0.37
N LYS A 397 31.13 -6.39 0.69
CA LYS A 397 31.22 -4.93 0.86
C LYS A 397 32.14 -4.54 2.01
N MET A 398 32.19 -5.33 3.07
CA MET A 398 33.14 -5.18 4.19
C MET A 398 34.57 -5.62 3.81
N GLY A 399 34.78 -6.18 2.63
CA GLY A 399 36.09 -6.63 2.20
C GLY A 399 36.58 -7.95 2.84
N LEU A 400 35.72 -8.69 3.53
CA LEU A 400 36.05 -9.94 4.23
C LEU A 400 35.85 -11.18 3.37
N VAL A 401 34.97 -11.12 2.38
CA VAL A 401 34.66 -12.22 1.45
C VAL A 401 34.81 -11.74 0.01
N GLU A 402 35.14 -12.64 -0.89
CA GLU A 402 35.12 -12.43 -2.36
C GLU A 402 34.27 -13.47 -3.05
N ARG A 403 33.66 -13.09 -4.18
CA ARG A 403 32.88 -13.99 -5.05
C ARG A 403 33.48 -14.02 -6.45
N LYS A 404 33.73 -15.21 -6.97
CA LYS A 404 34.24 -15.43 -8.33
C LYS A 404 33.29 -16.32 -9.11
N PHE A 405 33.11 -16.04 -10.40
CA PHE A 405 32.33 -16.90 -11.29
C PHE A 405 33.29 -17.78 -12.08
N VAL A 406 33.24 -19.10 -11.83
CA VAL A 406 34.16 -20.07 -12.46
C VAL A 406 33.34 -21.24 -12.98
N LYS A 407 33.51 -21.58 -14.28
CA LYS A 407 32.86 -22.72 -14.95
C LYS A 407 31.35 -22.83 -14.66
N GLY A 408 30.61 -21.68 -14.77
CA GLY A 408 29.16 -21.65 -14.61
C GLY A 408 28.66 -21.69 -13.16
N LYS A 409 29.52 -21.51 -12.15
CA LYS A 409 29.17 -21.52 -10.74
C LYS A 409 29.79 -20.34 -10.00
N TYR A 410 29.07 -19.78 -9.02
CA TYR A 410 29.65 -18.85 -8.08
C TYR A 410 30.41 -19.58 -6.99
N LEU A 411 31.64 -19.13 -6.74
CA LEU A 411 32.52 -19.58 -5.66
C LEU A 411 32.69 -18.44 -4.67
N TRP A 412 32.49 -18.73 -3.42
CA TRP A 412 32.67 -17.81 -2.30
C TRP A 412 33.99 -18.14 -1.59
N ALA A 413 34.78 -17.13 -1.27
CA ALA A 413 36.06 -17.32 -0.59
C ALA A 413 36.33 -16.21 0.43
N LEU A 414 37.07 -16.55 1.50
CA LEU A 414 37.64 -15.54 2.38
C LEU A 414 38.66 -14.71 1.59
N LYS A 415 38.58 -13.40 1.71
CA LYS A 415 39.60 -12.52 1.16
C LYS A 415 40.86 -12.66 1.99
N LYS A 416 41.98 -13.08 1.37
CA LYS A 416 43.25 -13.12 2.05
C LYS A 416 43.64 -11.70 2.46
N GLU A 417 43.93 -11.48 3.73
CA GLU A 417 44.58 -10.25 4.19
C GLU A 417 45.82 -10.04 3.29
N SER A 418 45.83 -8.95 2.53
CA SER A 418 47.08 -8.49 1.92
C SER A 418 48.01 -8.18 3.06
N ALA A 419 49.10 -8.97 3.18
CA ALA A 419 50.21 -8.65 4.03
C ALA A 419 50.70 -7.25 3.62
N VAL A 420 50.22 -6.24 4.32
CA VAL A 420 50.83 -4.91 4.29
C VAL A 420 52.05 -5.02 5.17
N ALA A 421 53.19 -4.92 4.50
CA ALA A 421 54.52 -4.91 5.06
C ALA A 421 54.62 -3.98 6.30
N LYS A 422 55.44 -4.47 7.24
CA LYS A 422 55.94 -3.76 8.40
C LYS A 422 56.37 -2.32 8.17
#